data_7da1b79d8ca1dda92dd832d76da68c79
#
_entry.id   7da1b79d8ca1dda92dd832d76da68c79
#
_cell.length_a   1.000
_cell.length_b   1.000
_cell.length_c   1.000
_cell.angle_alpha   90.00
_cell.angle_beta   90.00
_cell.angle_gamma   90.00
#
_symmetry.space_group_name_H-M   'P 1'
#
loop_
_entity.id
_entity.type
_entity.pdbx_description
1 polymer ?
#
loop_
_entity_poly.entity_id
_entity_poly.type
_entity_poly.pdbx_seq_one_letter_code
_entity_poly.pdbx_strand_id
1 'polypeptide(L)'
;MNEIEIIRDIMNNGTPKVTLDVLRDRLGYKAASGVSERLRGKSMKVDTYVAFLDALGYELVVQPKTARDPREGCYKVGATE
;
A
#
# COMPACT_ATOMS: atom_id res chain seq x y z
N MET A 1 -3.19 7.47 -11.11
CA MET A 1 -2.19 7.53 -10.01
C MET A 1 -1.30 6.30 -10.06
N ASN A 2 -0.02 6.48 -9.81
CA ASN A 2 0.86 5.33 -9.66
C ASN A 2 0.81 4.81 -8.21
N GLU A 3 1.47 3.69 -7.96
CA GLU A 3 1.41 3.03 -6.66
C GLU A 3 1.99 3.88 -5.52
N ILE A 4 2.99 4.70 -5.80
CA ILE A 4 3.60 5.55 -4.79
C ILE A 4 2.67 6.72 -4.44
N GLU A 5 2.02 7.30 -5.42
CA GLU A 5 1.04 8.36 -5.21
C GLU A 5 -0.13 7.87 -4.35
N ILE A 6 -0.58 6.65 -4.60
CA ILE A 6 -1.65 6.04 -3.82
C ILE A 6 -1.24 5.91 -2.35
N ILE A 7 -0.03 5.42 -2.09
CA ILE A 7 0.48 5.28 -0.73
C ILE A 7 0.54 6.64 -0.04
N ARG A 8 1.10 7.66 -0.70
CA ARG A 8 1.21 9.00 -0.13
C ARG A 8 -0.16 9.60 0.15
N ASP A 9 -1.10 9.37 -0.74
CA ASP A 9 -2.46 9.88 -0.61
C ASP A 9 -3.16 9.26 0.62
N ILE A 10 -3.03 7.96 0.78
CA ILE A 10 -3.58 7.25 1.94
C ILE A 10 -2.97 7.79 3.24
N MET A 11 -1.65 7.97 3.26
CA MET A 11 -0.97 8.49 4.44
C MET A 11 -1.44 9.90 4.82
N ASN A 12 -1.63 10.77 3.82
CA ASN A 12 -1.99 12.16 4.05
C ASN A 12 -3.47 12.37 4.39
N ASN A 13 -4.33 11.51 3.89
CA ASN A 13 -5.77 11.65 4.06
C ASN A 13 -6.35 10.84 5.22
N GLY A 14 -5.50 10.08 5.90
CA GLY A 14 -5.92 9.31 7.07
C GLY A 14 -6.27 10.21 8.25
N THR A 15 -7.09 9.72 9.17
CA THR A 15 -7.44 10.43 10.40
C THR A 15 -7.19 9.51 11.59
N PRO A 16 -6.08 9.69 12.33
CA PRO A 16 -5.01 10.67 12.08
C PRO A 16 -4.12 10.28 10.89
N LYS A 17 -3.35 11.25 10.40
CA LYS A 17 -2.39 11.00 9.32
C LYS A 17 -1.36 9.98 9.77
N VAL A 18 -0.95 9.11 8.83
CA VAL A 18 0.11 8.14 9.09
C VAL A 18 1.44 8.78 8.70
N THR A 19 2.35 8.87 9.66
CA THR A 19 3.69 9.43 9.42
C THR A 19 4.66 8.34 8.99
N LEU A 20 5.83 8.74 8.52
CA LEU A 20 6.90 7.80 8.16
C LEU A 20 7.31 6.94 9.36
N ASP A 21 7.36 7.54 10.56
CA ASP A 21 7.72 6.79 11.77
C ASP A 21 6.70 5.71 12.11
N VAL A 22 5.43 6.03 12.01
CA VAL A 22 4.36 5.07 12.25
C VAL A 22 4.43 3.93 11.24
N LEU A 23 4.61 4.28 9.97
CA LEU A 23 4.70 3.28 8.90
C LEU A 23 5.94 2.41 9.08
N ARG A 24 7.08 3.01 9.47
CA ARG A 24 8.29 2.27 9.80
C ARG A 24 8.02 1.20 10.86
N ASP A 25 7.35 1.59 11.93
CA ASP A 25 7.06 0.66 13.03
C ASP A 25 6.16 -0.49 12.57
N ARG A 26 5.15 -0.20 11.79
CA ARG A 26 4.22 -1.22 11.28
C ARG A 26 4.90 -2.18 10.31
N LEU A 27 5.83 -1.67 9.51
CA LEU A 27 6.56 -2.47 8.52
C LEU A 27 7.76 -3.19 9.11
N GLY A 28 8.21 -2.78 10.31
CA GLY A 28 9.37 -3.39 10.94
C GLY A 28 10.70 -2.92 10.40
N TYR A 29 10.75 -1.76 9.76
CA TYR A 29 12.02 -1.19 9.28
C TYR A 29 12.82 -0.60 10.44
N LYS A 30 14.14 -0.64 10.31
CA LYS A 30 15.03 -0.12 11.35
C LYS A 30 15.00 1.40 11.42
N ALA A 31 14.80 2.07 10.29
CA ALA A 31 14.82 3.53 10.22
C ALA A 31 13.77 4.03 9.23
N ALA A 32 13.26 5.23 9.51
CA ALA A 32 12.29 5.88 8.64
C ALA A 32 12.86 6.16 7.25
N SER A 33 14.18 6.29 7.13
CA SER A 33 14.83 6.49 5.84
C SER A 33 14.59 5.33 4.88
N GLY A 34 14.49 4.10 5.38
CA GLY A 34 14.17 2.94 4.56
C GLY A 34 12.80 3.04 3.92
N VAL A 35 11.82 3.57 4.66
CA VAL A 35 10.47 3.82 4.13
C VAL A 35 10.53 4.96 3.12
N SER A 36 11.21 6.05 3.47
CA SER A 36 11.33 7.22 2.60
C SER A 36 11.96 6.90 1.25
N GLU A 37 13.00 6.07 1.25
CA GLU A 37 13.66 5.65 0.01
C GLU A 37 12.72 4.94 -0.95
N ARG A 38 11.87 4.08 -0.41
CA ARG A 38 10.89 3.36 -1.23
C ARG A 38 9.83 4.29 -1.81
N LEU A 39 9.55 5.39 -1.14
CA LEU A 39 8.57 6.37 -1.60
C LEU A 39 9.15 7.43 -2.54
N ARG A 40 10.46 7.45 -2.73
CA ARG A 40 11.12 8.37 -3.65
C ARG A 40 11.14 7.89 -5.10
N GLY A 41 11.01 6.58 -5.29
CA GLY A 41 11.08 6.00 -6.62
C GLY A 41 9.87 6.33 -7.47
N LYS A 42 9.92 5.91 -8.72
CA LYS A 42 8.80 6.07 -9.66
C LYS A 42 7.84 4.88 -9.60
N SER A 43 8.29 3.78 -9.04
CA SER A 43 7.49 2.57 -8.93
C SER A 43 7.95 1.77 -7.72
N MET A 44 7.15 0.78 -7.38
CA MET A 44 7.39 -0.07 -6.22
C MET A 44 7.12 -1.51 -6.62
N LYS A 45 7.91 -2.45 -6.12
CA LYS A 45 7.65 -3.87 -6.35
C LYS A 45 6.30 -4.26 -5.76
N VAL A 46 5.65 -5.24 -6.36
CA VAL A 46 4.30 -5.66 -5.92
C VAL A 46 4.30 -6.09 -4.46
N ASP A 47 5.24 -6.92 -4.05
CA ASP A 47 5.29 -7.39 -2.67
C ASP A 47 5.58 -6.26 -1.67
N THR A 48 6.39 -5.29 -2.04
CA THR A 48 6.61 -4.10 -1.22
C THR A 48 5.33 -3.25 -1.14
N TYR A 49 4.66 -3.07 -2.28
CA TYR A 49 3.41 -2.32 -2.34
C TYR A 49 2.34 -2.96 -1.47
N VAL A 50 2.18 -4.27 -1.56
CA VAL A 50 1.22 -5.01 -0.74
C VAL A 50 1.53 -4.85 0.74
N ALA A 51 2.82 -4.92 1.12
CA ALA A 51 3.21 -4.75 2.52
C ALA A 51 2.86 -3.34 3.04
N PHE A 52 3.09 -2.32 2.23
CA PHE A 52 2.73 -0.95 2.59
C PHE A 52 1.22 -0.79 2.74
N LEU A 53 0.45 -1.33 1.80
CA LEU A 53 -1.00 -1.27 1.87
C LEU A 53 -1.53 -1.99 3.11
N ASP A 54 -0.98 -3.17 3.40
CA ASP A 54 -1.38 -3.94 4.57
C ASP A 54 -1.14 -3.13 5.86
N ALA A 55 0.02 -2.50 5.96
CA ALA A 55 0.36 -1.66 7.10
C ALA A 55 -0.58 -0.46 7.25
N LEU A 56 -1.17 -0.01 6.15
CA LEU A 56 -2.11 1.11 6.13
C LEU A 56 -3.57 0.67 6.27
N GLY A 57 -3.83 -0.63 6.36
CA GLY A 57 -5.18 -1.16 6.48
C GLY A 57 -5.90 -1.32 5.15
N TYR A 58 -5.15 -1.40 4.05
CA TYR A 58 -5.70 -1.57 2.71
C TYR A 58 -5.25 -2.90 2.12
N GLU A 59 -5.89 -3.30 1.04
CA GLU A 59 -5.51 -4.50 0.30
C GLU A 59 -5.47 -4.20 -1.18
N LEU A 60 -4.66 -4.97 -1.92
CA LEU A 60 -4.57 -4.89 -3.36
C LEU A 60 -5.44 -5.99 -3.96
N VAL A 61 -6.31 -5.60 -4.88
CA VAL A 61 -7.26 -6.52 -5.50
C VAL A 61 -7.13 -6.47 -7.01
N VAL A 62 -7.13 -7.64 -7.63
CA VAL A 62 -7.20 -7.78 -9.09
C VAL A 62 -8.64 -8.08 -9.46
N GLN A 63 -9.20 -7.30 -10.38
CA GLN A 63 -10.59 -7.49 -10.81
C GLN A 63 -10.71 -7.30 -12.32
N PRO A 64 -11.68 -7.96 -12.95
CA PRO A 64 -11.93 -7.74 -14.39
C PRO A 64 -12.36 -6.30 -14.64
N LYS A 65 -11.89 -5.71 -15.75
CA LYS A 65 -12.25 -4.34 -16.11
C LYS A 65 -13.74 -4.13 -16.31
N THR A 66 -14.43 -5.16 -16.76
CA THR A 66 -15.84 -5.06 -17.13
C THR A 66 -16.76 -5.76 -16.14
N ALA A 67 -16.27 -6.11 -14.95
CA ALA A 67 -17.09 -6.76 -13.94
C ALA A 67 -18.21 -5.83 -13.49
N ARG A 68 -19.42 -6.34 -13.49
CA ARG A 68 -20.59 -5.60 -13.01
C ARG A 68 -20.62 -5.54 -11.49
N ASP A 69 -20.22 -6.63 -10.86
CA ASP A 69 -20.09 -6.73 -9.42
C ASP A 69 -18.61 -6.64 -9.08
N PRO A 70 -18.20 -5.65 -8.26
CA PRO A 70 -16.77 -5.51 -7.90
C PRO A 70 -16.17 -6.75 -7.24
N ARG A 71 -16.99 -7.64 -6.71
CA ARG A 71 -16.51 -8.87 -6.07
C ARG A 71 -16.40 -10.04 -7.04
N GLU A 72 -16.99 -9.93 -8.21
CA GLU A 72 -17.00 -11.00 -9.20
C GLU A 72 -15.66 -11.12 -9.87
N GLY A 73 -15.02 -12.29 -9.76
CA GLY A 73 -13.73 -12.53 -10.36
C GLY A 73 -12.57 -11.80 -9.72
N CYS A 74 -12.71 -11.32 -8.49
CA CYS A 74 -11.67 -10.59 -7.78
C CYS A 74 -10.72 -11.53 -7.06
N TYR A 75 -9.44 -11.13 -7.03
CA TYR A 75 -8.38 -11.86 -6.34
C TYR A 75 -7.63 -10.90 -5.43
N LYS A 76 -7.40 -11.29 -4.19
CA LYS A 76 -6.55 -10.52 -3.28
C LYS A 76 -5.09 -10.84 -3.56
N VAL A 77 -4.25 -9.82 -3.59
CA VAL A 77 -2.83 -9.97 -3.89
C VAL A 77 -2.03 -9.93 -2.60
N GLY A 78 -1.16 -10.93 -2.42
CA GLY A 78 -0.22 -10.97 -1.32
C GLY A 78 -0.84 -11.20 0.05
N ALA A 79 -2.12 -11.48 0.11
CA ALA A 79 -2.79 -11.72 1.37
C ALA A 79 -2.30 -13.05 1.96
N THR A 80 -1.99 -13.01 3.24
CA THR A 80 -1.69 -14.22 3.98
C THR A 80 -2.97 -14.69 4.62
N GLU A 81 -3.31 -15.88 4.32
CA GLU A 81 -4.53 -16.48 4.84
C GLU A 81 -4.31 -17.07 6.23
#